data_9a2271e7f89a9c09b4a58799a0cb80eb
#
_entry.id   9a2271e7f89a9c09b4a58799a0cb80eb
#
_cell.length_a   1.000
_cell.length_b   1.000
_cell.length_c   1.000
_cell.angle_alpha   90.00
_cell.angle_beta   90.00
_cell.angle_gamma   90.00
#
_symmetry.space_group_name_H-M   'P 1'
#
loop_
_entity.id
_entity.type
_entity.pdbx_description
1 polymer ?
#
loop_
_entity_poly.entity_id
_entity_poly.type
_entity_poly.pdbx_seq_one_letter_code
_entity_poly.pdbx_strand_id
1 'polypeptide(L)'
;MIDVLYFAWVRERIGVPREQVETRAATVGDLVAELILREDRYALAFSDLGSLRVAVDQELSSFDAPLAGVREVAFFPPMTGG
;
A
#
# COMPACT_ATOMS: atom_id res chain seq x y z
N MET A 1 -14.04 5.15 -1.23
CA MET A 1 -12.82 4.87 -2.01
C MET A 1 -11.59 5.43 -1.36
N ILE A 2 -10.50 4.72 -1.46
CA ILE A 2 -9.21 5.16 -0.94
C ILE A 2 -8.26 5.40 -2.12
N ASP A 3 -7.51 6.49 -2.07
CA ASP A 3 -6.40 6.70 -3.01
C ASP A 3 -5.21 5.90 -2.51
N VAL A 4 -4.70 5.01 -3.35
CA VAL A 4 -3.52 4.23 -3.02
C VAL A 4 -2.38 4.70 -3.91
N LEU A 5 -1.28 5.11 -3.28
CA LEU A 5 -0.11 5.65 -3.97
C LEU A 5 1.04 4.66 -3.87
N TYR A 6 1.78 4.53 -4.96
CA TYR A 6 2.90 3.62 -5.06
C TYR A 6 4.15 4.39 -5.45
N PHE A 7 5.26 4.13 -4.78
CA PHE A 7 6.51 4.84 -5.01
C PHE A 7 7.65 3.88 -5.33
N ALA A 8 8.64 4.39 -6.04
CA ALA A 8 9.89 3.67 -6.35
C ALA A 8 9.61 2.31 -6.99
N TRP A 9 10.27 1.25 -6.52
CA TRP A 9 10.11 -0.07 -7.14
C TRP A 9 8.71 -0.66 -6.95
N VAL A 10 7.95 -0.21 -5.94
CA VAL A 10 6.56 -0.64 -5.77
C VAL A 10 5.74 -0.19 -6.97
N ARG A 11 5.91 1.06 -7.36
CA ARG A 11 5.25 1.62 -8.54
C ARG A 11 5.62 0.86 -9.81
N GLU A 12 6.88 0.53 -9.96
CA GLU A 12 7.36 -0.19 -11.14
C GLU A 12 6.74 -1.59 -11.23
N ARG A 13 6.61 -2.28 -10.12
CA ARG A 13 6.03 -3.62 -10.10
C ARG A 13 4.53 -3.62 -10.32
N ILE A 14 3.82 -2.64 -9.78
CA ILE A 14 2.37 -2.53 -9.93
C ILE A 14 2.02 -1.92 -11.30
N GLY A 15 2.81 -0.98 -11.77
CA GLY A 15 2.66 -0.41 -13.11
C GLY A 15 1.92 0.92 -13.17
N VAL A 16 1.41 1.43 -12.05
CA VAL A 16 0.76 2.74 -11.99
C VAL A 16 1.25 3.49 -10.75
N PRO A 17 1.30 4.83 -10.81
CA PRO A 17 1.75 5.62 -9.66
C PRO A 17 0.70 5.75 -8.57
N ARG A 18 -0.57 5.67 -8.93
CA ARG A 18 -1.67 5.76 -7.99
C ARG A 18 -2.93 5.19 -8.60
N GLU A 19 -3.85 4.81 -7.75
CA GLU A 19 -5.16 4.35 -8.20
C GLU A 19 -6.18 4.52 -7.08
N GLN A 20 -7.43 4.61 -7.44
CA GLN A 20 -8.52 4.60 -6.47
C GLN A 20 -8.99 3.18 -6.27
N VAL A 21 -9.09 2.77 -5.03
CA VAL A 21 -9.48 1.40 -4.68
C VAL A 21 -10.73 1.44 -3.84
N GLU A 22 -11.75 0.73 -4.27
CA GLU A 22 -12.93 0.50 -3.46
C GLU A 22 -12.64 -0.68 -2.55
N THR A 23 -12.70 -0.45 -1.25
CA THR A 23 -12.34 -1.47 -0.29
C THR A 23 -13.19 -1.39 0.98
N ARG A 24 -13.36 -2.53 1.63
CA ARG A 24 -13.97 -2.63 2.95
C ARG A 24 -12.96 -3.13 3.97
N ALA A 25 -11.69 -3.12 3.61
CA ALA A 25 -10.64 -3.58 4.51
C ALA A 25 -10.64 -2.77 5.81
N ALA A 26 -10.45 -3.45 6.92
CA ALA A 26 -10.42 -2.81 8.24
C ALA A 26 -9.06 -2.18 8.52
N THR A 27 -8.00 -2.76 8.00
CA THR A 27 -6.62 -2.31 8.22
C THR A 27 -5.86 -2.24 6.91
N VAL A 28 -4.68 -1.60 6.95
CA VAL A 28 -3.77 -1.56 5.79
C VAL A 28 -3.40 -2.97 5.34
N GLY A 29 -3.09 -3.86 6.30
CA GLY A 29 -2.76 -5.25 5.98
C GLY A 29 -3.89 -5.98 5.26
N ASP A 30 -5.13 -5.74 5.66
CA ASP A 30 -6.29 -6.31 5.00
C ASP A 30 -6.45 -5.78 3.58
N LEU A 31 -6.14 -4.49 3.38
CA LEU A 31 -6.15 -3.89 2.05
C LEU A 31 -5.11 -4.56 1.15
N VAL A 32 -3.91 -4.78 1.66
CA VAL A 32 -2.85 -5.48 0.92
C VAL A 32 -3.32 -6.88 0.52
N ALA A 33 -3.94 -7.61 1.45
CA ALA A 33 -4.46 -8.95 1.18
C ALA A 33 -5.51 -8.92 0.06
N GLU A 34 -6.40 -7.95 0.06
CA GLU A 34 -7.38 -7.79 -1.03
C GLU A 34 -6.69 -7.55 -2.38
N LEU A 35 -5.70 -6.67 -2.42
CA LEU A 35 -5.01 -6.35 -3.64
C LEU A 35 -4.28 -7.57 -4.21
N ILE A 36 -3.62 -8.33 -3.35
CA ILE A 36 -2.92 -9.56 -3.76
C ILE A 36 -3.86 -10.55 -4.43
N LEU A 37 -5.09 -10.64 -3.95
CA LEU A 37 -6.08 -11.53 -4.54
C LEU A 37 -6.63 -11.06 -5.88
N ARG A 38 -6.47 -9.78 -6.19
CA ARG A 38 -6.98 -9.22 -7.45
C ARG A 38 -6.12 -9.57 -8.64
N GLU A 39 -4.81 -9.38 -8.52
CA GLU A 39 -3.89 -9.58 -9.64
C GLU A 39 -2.50 -9.98 -9.14
N ASP A 40 -1.79 -10.74 -9.96
CA ASP A 40 -0.44 -11.20 -9.63
C ASP A 40 0.56 -10.08 -9.43
N ARG A 41 0.38 -8.95 -10.09
CA ARG A 41 1.28 -7.81 -9.94
C ARG A 41 1.33 -7.30 -8.50
N TYR A 42 0.22 -7.37 -7.79
CA TYR A 42 0.17 -6.99 -6.37
C TYR A 42 0.90 -8.02 -5.51
N ALA A 43 0.75 -9.28 -5.82
CA ALA A 43 1.47 -10.34 -5.10
C ALA A 43 2.98 -10.15 -5.22
N LEU A 44 3.47 -9.78 -6.41
CA LEU A 44 4.88 -9.51 -6.63
C LEU A 44 5.36 -8.28 -5.86
N ALA A 45 4.57 -7.21 -5.89
CA ALA A 45 4.94 -5.96 -5.22
C ALA A 45 4.94 -6.11 -3.69
N PHE A 46 4.03 -6.90 -3.15
CA PHE A 46 3.86 -7.06 -1.71
C PHE A 46 4.40 -8.37 -1.16
N SER A 47 5.30 -9.02 -1.89
CA SER A 47 5.86 -10.32 -1.47
C SER A 47 6.71 -10.23 -0.20
N ASP A 48 7.28 -9.07 0.08
CA ASP A 48 8.08 -8.84 1.27
C ASP A 48 7.65 -7.53 1.94
N LEU A 49 6.69 -7.63 2.84
CA LEU A 49 6.17 -6.45 3.54
C LEU A 49 7.22 -5.84 4.47
N GLY A 50 8.20 -6.61 4.91
CA GLY A 50 9.29 -6.07 5.73
C GLY A 50 10.14 -5.05 4.99
N SER A 51 10.16 -5.11 3.66
CA SER A 51 10.88 -4.16 2.81
C SER A 51 10.03 -2.94 2.43
N LEU A 52 8.86 -2.79 3.02
CA LEU A 52 7.95 -1.70 2.72
C LEU A 52 7.64 -0.87 3.94
N ARG A 53 7.31 0.39 3.66
CA ARG A 53 6.74 1.29 4.64
C ARG A 53 5.40 1.78 4.13
N VAL A 54 4.55 2.24 5.03
CA VAL A 54 3.23 2.73 4.69
C VAL A 54 2.97 4.05 5.37
N ALA A 55 2.33 4.97 4.67
CA ALA A 55 1.83 6.21 5.24
C ALA A 55 0.32 6.26 5.04
N VAL A 56 -0.40 6.61 6.09
CA VAL A 56 -1.85 6.73 6.09
C VAL A 56 -2.18 8.20 6.25
N ASP A 57 -2.88 8.77 5.28
CA ASP A 57 -3.19 10.20 5.24
C ASP A 57 -1.93 11.06 5.48
N GLN A 58 -0.84 10.67 4.81
CA GLN A 58 0.45 11.37 4.82
C GLN A 58 1.23 11.25 6.14
N GLU A 59 0.82 10.36 7.03
CA GLU A 59 1.55 10.08 8.27
C GLU A 59 2.12 8.68 8.26
N LEU A 60 3.39 8.54 8.60
CA LEU A 60 4.02 7.22 8.70
C LEU A 60 3.23 6.35 9.66
N SER A 61 2.93 5.14 9.23
CA SER A 61 2.04 4.26 9.97
C SER A 61 2.52 2.81 9.87
N SER A 62 1.65 1.87 10.20
CA SER A 62 1.96 0.45 10.13
C SER A 62 0.88 -0.30 9.37
N PHE A 63 1.15 -1.57 9.06
CA PHE A 63 0.16 -2.41 8.39
C PHE A 63 -1.04 -2.73 9.28
N ASP A 64 -0.93 -2.50 10.57
CA ASP A 64 -2.04 -2.67 11.52
C ASP A 64 -2.94 -1.45 11.61
N ALA A 65 -2.57 -0.34 10.95
CA ALA A 65 -3.33 0.90 11.03
C ALA A 65 -4.75 0.71 10.52
N PRO A 66 -5.75 1.23 11.24
CA PRO A 66 -7.14 1.14 10.79
C PRO A 66 -7.41 2.07 9.61
N LEU A 67 -8.31 1.64 8.73
CA LEU A 67 -8.66 2.40 7.54
C LEU A 67 -9.97 3.19 7.67
N ALA A 68 -10.64 3.14 8.81
CA ALA A 68 -11.88 3.89 9.01
C ALA A 68 -11.63 5.39 8.83
N GLY A 69 -12.32 6.01 7.88
CA GLY A 69 -12.18 7.44 7.59
C GLY A 69 -10.91 7.83 6.84
N VAL A 70 -10.07 6.89 6.46
CA VAL A 70 -8.83 7.15 5.75
C VAL A 70 -9.10 7.45 4.28
N ARG A 71 -8.40 8.43 3.73
CA ARG A 71 -8.53 8.84 2.33
C ARG A 71 -7.40 8.36 1.45
N GLU A 72 -6.19 8.23 2.02
CA GLU A 72 -5.00 7.93 1.24
C GLU A 72 -4.09 6.95 1.97
N VAL A 73 -3.57 5.98 1.24
CA VAL A 73 -2.57 5.05 1.73
C VAL A 73 -1.42 5.03 0.73
N ALA A 74 -0.20 5.28 1.18
CA ALA A 74 0.98 5.28 0.34
C ALA A 74 1.92 4.15 0.74
N PHE A 75 2.40 3.41 -0.26
CA PHE A 75 3.38 2.35 -0.07
C PHE A 75 4.71 2.76 -0.69
N PHE A 76 5.79 2.63 0.05
CA PHE A 76 7.11 3.04 -0.38
C PHE A 76 8.19 2.18 0.29
N PRO A 77 9.37 2.06 -0.34
CA PRO A 77 10.47 1.33 0.29
C PRO A 77 11.04 2.15 1.45
N PRO A 78 11.69 1.48 2.42
CA PRO A 78 12.34 2.22 3.49
C PRO A 78 13.39 3.16 2.93
N MET A 79 13.48 4.34 3.51
CA MET A 79 14.57 5.26 3.20
C MET A 79 15.85 4.65 3.75
N THR A 80 16.69 4.17 2.87
CA THR A 80 18.04 3.85 3.30
C THR A 80 18.71 5.18 3.56
N GLY A 81 18.86 5.55 4.78
CA GLY A 81 19.57 6.75 5.16
C GLY A 81 21.03 6.57 4.79
N GLY A 82 21.23 6.67 3.56
CA GLY A 82 22.56 6.51 2.99
C GLY A 82 23.49 7.49 3.48
#